data_3d3a1c6e0b7d0c0d132995c6b29d3279
#
_entry.id   3d3a1c6e0b7d0c0d132995c6b29d3279
#
_cell.length_a   1.000
_cell.length_b   1.000
_cell.length_c   1.000
_cell.angle_alpha   90.00
_cell.angle_beta   90.00
_cell.angle_gamma   90.00
#
_symmetry.space_group_name_H-M   'P 1'
#
loop_
_entity.id
_entity.type
_entity.pdbx_description
1 polymer ?
#
loop_
_entity_poly.entity_id
_entity_poly.type
_entity_poly.pdbx_seq_one_letter_code
_entity_poly.pdbx_strand_id
1 'polypeptide(L)'
;MNEDLKWSDYDFKKIPLDDIVSVGQRTLLYRDIFTVSWLLGRFCNYNCSYCWPYARSSKKDHRPTELCLSTIDEIKRQARENGFNSFHFSLSGGEPTFHPGYLDILKYLADDVENTNYTSIHMTSNCSRKINWFETYVEYAKAFHKASITASLHTESVNTPVKMQEFADKLIFCQEHDIQVTINMVMVPNWFERDWTNALFFHEQGINVTLKPMSDPTASFVVDGYTKEQLVKLHNGMPQRAYTKSKRKWADRPRANFKKRSKFNIGETIPPYFKIEMEDSKGDKYYVDQAERLNAFEFNKFKGWSCNAGYQGIIIHEPDGSIKRSYSCDDAPLGNIETSFKLFNKAMPCITNSCVCSADSKIPKRKL
;
A
#
# COMPACT_ATOMS: atom_id res chain seq x y z
N MET A 1 10.81 -30.52 -4.19
CA MET A 1 10.11 -29.35 -3.64
C MET A 1 11.10 -28.68 -2.72
N ASN A 2 11.23 -27.36 -2.79
CA ASN A 2 12.20 -26.67 -1.93
C ASN A 2 11.53 -26.56 -0.55
N GLU A 3 12.04 -27.31 0.45
CA GLU A 3 11.49 -27.38 1.81
C GLU A 3 11.54 -26.01 2.53
N ASP A 4 12.29 -25.04 1.96
CA ASP A 4 12.44 -23.69 2.47
C ASP A 4 11.29 -22.72 2.07
N LEU A 5 10.33 -23.17 1.22
CA LEU A 5 9.20 -22.34 0.79
C LEU A 5 8.11 -22.29 1.86
N LYS A 6 7.55 -21.10 2.07
CA LYS A 6 6.37 -20.96 2.94
C LYS A 6 5.22 -21.81 2.43
N TRP A 7 4.45 -22.40 3.36
CA TRP A 7 3.27 -23.21 3.04
C TRP A 7 2.26 -22.51 2.12
N SER A 8 2.14 -21.17 2.22
CA SER A 8 1.28 -20.35 1.36
C SER A 8 1.60 -20.47 -0.14
N ASP A 9 2.86 -20.71 -0.50
CA ASP A 9 3.24 -20.92 -1.92
C ASP A 9 2.79 -22.28 -2.41
N TYR A 10 2.85 -23.28 -1.54
CA TYR A 10 2.35 -24.61 -1.85
C TYR A 10 0.83 -24.60 -2.05
N ASP A 11 0.10 -23.84 -1.23
CA ASP A 11 -1.35 -23.70 -1.36
C ASP A 11 -1.74 -22.90 -2.60
N PHE A 12 -0.98 -21.85 -2.98
CA PHE A 12 -1.22 -21.14 -4.22
C PHE A 12 -1.14 -22.04 -5.45
N LYS A 13 -0.19 -23.00 -5.48
CA LYS A 13 -0.05 -23.98 -6.57
C LYS A 13 -1.25 -24.93 -6.73
N LYS A 14 -2.12 -25.02 -5.72
CA LYS A 14 -3.35 -25.84 -5.79
C LYS A 14 -4.53 -25.07 -6.40
N ILE A 15 -4.40 -23.75 -6.59
CA ILE A 15 -5.46 -22.94 -7.20
C ILE A 15 -5.52 -23.25 -8.69
N PRO A 16 -6.71 -23.57 -9.22
CA PRO A 16 -6.88 -23.84 -10.66
C PRO A 16 -6.90 -22.52 -11.43
N LEU A 17 -5.73 -21.91 -11.66
CA LEU A 17 -5.61 -20.54 -12.19
C LEU A 17 -6.34 -20.33 -13.53
N ASP A 18 -6.39 -21.35 -14.38
CA ASP A 18 -7.08 -21.28 -15.68
C ASP A 18 -8.60 -21.18 -15.55
N ASP A 19 -9.16 -21.73 -14.48
CA ASP A 19 -10.59 -21.73 -14.19
C ASP A 19 -11.07 -20.48 -13.42
N ILE A 20 -10.14 -19.67 -12.91
CA ILE A 20 -10.47 -18.46 -12.17
C ILE A 20 -11.19 -17.46 -13.07
N VAL A 21 -12.32 -16.97 -12.60
CA VAL A 21 -13.16 -15.97 -13.29
C VAL A 21 -13.27 -14.65 -12.57
N SER A 22 -12.87 -14.57 -11.30
CA SER A 22 -12.91 -13.33 -10.53
C SER A 22 -11.70 -13.22 -9.58
N VAL A 23 -11.16 -12.03 -9.44
CA VAL A 23 -10.08 -11.71 -8.49
C VAL A 23 -10.23 -10.30 -7.97
N GLY A 24 -9.96 -10.09 -6.69
CA GLY A 24 -9.92 -8.76 -6.11
C GLY A 24 -9.52 -8.75 -4.64
N GLN A 25 -9.21 -7.57 -4.14
CA GLN A 25 -8.97 -7.40 -2.71
C GLN A 25 -10.27 -7.58 -1.94
N ARG A 26 -10.29 -8.48 -0.95
CA ARG A 26 -11.49 -8.76 -0.14
C ARG A 26 -12.17 -7.49 0.39
N THR A 27 -11.39 -6.53 0.90
CA THR A 27 -11.96 -5.28 1.41
C THR A 27 -12.72 -4.50 0.32
N LEU A 28 -12.22 -4.47 -0.91
CA LEU A 28 -12.87 -3.79 -2.03
C LEU A 28 -14.11 -4.54 -2.52
N LEU A 29 -14.07 -5.89 -2.48
CA LEU A 29 -15.21 -6.72 -2.88
C LEU A 29 -16.39 -6.62 -1.91
N TYR A 30 -16.11 -6.49 -0.59
CA TYR A 30 -17.16 -6.55 0.44
C TYR A 30 -17.56 -5.19 1.01
N ARG A 31 -16.85 -4.11 0.71
CA ARG A 31 -17.10 -2.80 1.32
C ARG A 31 -17.40 -1.68 0.34
N ASP A 32 -17.40 -1.94 -0.95
CA ASP A 32 -17.61 -0.91 -1.97
C ASP A 32 -16.74 0.34 -1.75
N ILE A 33 -15.45 0.12 -1.44
CA ILE A 33 -14.51 1.20 -1.15
C ILE A 33 -13.96 1.76 -2.46
N PHE A 34 -14.11 3.07 -2.66
CA PHE A 34 -13.40 3.80 -3.70
C PHE A 34 -11.96 4.09 -3.24
N THR A 35 -10.97 3.73 -4.05
CA THR A 35 -9.54 3.88 -3.69
C THR A 35 -8.88 5.00 -4.48
N VAL A 36 -8.14 5.85 -3.79
CA VAL A 36 -7.35 6.93 -4.37
C VAL A 36 -5.88 6.70 -4.01
N SER A 37 -5.06 6.38 -5.00
CA SER A 37 -3.61 6.42 -4.86
C SER A 37 -3.12 7.78 -5.34
N TRP A 38 -2.46 8.55 -4.49
CA TRP A 38 -2.02 9.90 -4.82
C TRP A 38 -0.53 10.09 -4.58
N LEU A 39 0.18 10.42 -5.65
CA LEU A 39 1.54 10.91 -5.58
C LEU A 39 1.47 12.43 -5.35
N LEU A 40 1.63 12.89 -4.09
CA LEU A 40 1.49 14.31 -3.70
C LEU A 40 2.63 15.21 -4.19
N GLY A 41 3.64 14.65 -4.83
CA GLY A 41 4.78 15.35 -5.36
C GLY A 41 5.98 14.43 -5.51
N ARG A 42 6.99 14.90 -6.23
CA ARG A 42 8.23 14.13 -6.45
C ARG A 42 9.37 14.54 -5.53
N PHE A 43 9.24 15.64 -4.80
CA PHE A 43 10.28 16.08 -3.88
C PHE A 43 10.59 15.00 -2.84
N CYS A 44 11.86 14.70 -2.66
CA CYS A 44 12.34 13.84 -1.58
C CYS A 44 13.60 14.46 -0.96
N ASN A 45 13.66 14.47 0.36
CA ASN A 45 14.82 14.93 1.12
C ASN A 45 15.95 13.88 1.19
N TYR A 46 15.70 12.65 0.73
CA TYR A 46 16.71 11.60 0.59
C TYR A 46 17.17 11.44 -0.85
N ASN A 47 18.37 10.90 -1.03
CA ASN A 47 18.98 10.63 -2.33
C ASN A 47 19.46 9.18 -2.40
N CYS A 48 18.53 8.24 -2.15
CA CYS A 48 18.85 6.82 -2.15
C CYS A 48 19.37 6.36 -3.51
N SER A 49 20.47 5.61 -3.54
CA SER A 49 21.14 5.16 -4.77
C SER A 49 20.28 4.21 -5.61
N TYR A 50 19.37 3.47 -4.96
CA TYR A 50 18.45 2.52 -5.58
C TYR A 50 17.07 3.09 -5.88
N CYS A 51 16.85 4.39 -5.63
CA CYS A 51 15.57 5.02 -5.98
C CYS A 51 15.45 5.19 -7.49
N TRP A 52 14.29 4.89 -8.02
CA TRP A 52 14.04 5.08 -9.45
C TRP A 52 14.17 6.55 -9.83
N PRO A 53 14.91 6.88 -10.92
CA PRO A 53 15.19 8.25 -11.29
C PRO A 53 13.94 9.11 -11.54
N TYR A 54 12.84 8.48 -12.00
CA TYR A 54 11.56 9.15 -12.24
C TYR A 54 10.70 9.34 -10.98
N ALA A 55 11.02 8.64 -9.89
CA ALA A 55 10.19 8.66 -8.68
C ALA A 55 10.45 9.84 -7.76
N ARG A 56 11.57 10.56 -7.93
CA ARG A 56 11.97 11.66 -7.04
C ARG A 56 12.50 12.87 -7.80
N SER A 57 12.45 14.02 -7.13
CA SER A 57 13.01 15.29 -7.57
C SER A 57 13.61 16.03 -6.38
N SER A 58 14.62 16.85 -6.62
CA SER A 58 15.12 17.82 -5.63
C SER A 58 14.32 19.13 -5.62
N LYS A 59 13.43 19.35 -6.59
CA LYS A 59 12.58 20.54 -6.68
C LYS A 59 11.37 20.39 -5.80
N LYS A 60 11.05 21.46 -5.05
CA LYS A 60 9.86 21.54 -4.18
C LYS A 60 8.67 22.13 -4.97
N ASP A 61 8.32 21.47 -6.04
CA ASP A 61 7.23 21.83 -6.95
C ASP A 61 5.92 21.16 -6.55
N HIS A 62 5.51 21.37 -5.30
CA HIS A 62 4.23 20.85 -4.80
C HIS A 62 3.06 21.67 -5.36
N ARG A 63 1.95 20.99 -5.61
CA ARG A 63 0.70 21.65 -5.96
C ARG A 63 0.12 22.42 -4.79
N PRO A 64 -0.64 23.50 -5.04
CA PRO A 64 -1.34 24.22 -3.97
C PRO A 64 -2.25 23.30 -3.17
N THR A 65 -2.31 23.53 -1.85
CA THR A 65 -3.16 22.76 -0.94
C THR A 65 -4.63 22.84 -1.36
N GLU A 66 -5.09 24.03 -1.74
CA GLU A 66 -6.47 24.30 -2.17
C GLU A 66 -6.86 23.47 -3.39
N LEU A 67 -5.93 23.27 -4.34
CA LEU A 67 -6.16 22.38 -5.48
C LEU A 67 -6.30 20.93 -5.02
N CYS A 68 -5.51 20.50 -4.04
CA CYS A 68 -5.63 19.16 -3.48
C CYS A 68 -6.98 18.96 -2.79
N LEU A 69 -7.45 19.93 -2.01
CA LEU A 69 -8.75 19.86 -1.33
C LEU A 69 -9.92 19.82 -2.33
N SER A 70 -9.93 20.71 -3.31
CA SER A 70 -10.98 20.74 -4.35
C SER A 70 -10.98 19.45 -5.19
N THR A 71 -9.81 18.85 -5.43
CA THR A 71 -9.70 17.55 -6.10
C THR A 71 -10.34 16.43 -5.26
N ILE A 72 -10.14 16.44 -3.94
CA ILE A 72 -10.79 15.48 -3.03
C ILE A 72 -12.30 15.58 -3.11
N ASP A 73 -12.85 16.81 -3.11
CA ASP A 73 -14.29 17.04 -3.19
C ASP A 73 -14.86 16.50 -4.50
N GLU A 74 -14.19 16.79 -5.61
CA GLU A 74 -14.65 16.34 -6.93
C GLU A 74 -14.57 14.80 -7.07
N ILE A 75 -13.51 14.17 -6.55
CA ILE A 75 -13.41 12.70 -6.50
C ILE A 75 -14.56 12.13 -5.67
N LYS A 76 -14.78 12.65 -4.46
CA LYS A 76 -15.86 12.16 -3.59
C LYS A 76 -17.25 12.37 -4.22
N ARG A 77 -17.46 13.51 -4.88
CA ARG A 77 -18.70 13.80 -5.58
C ARG A 77 -19.00 12.76 -6.68
N GLN A 78 -18.04 12.56 -7.59
CA GLN A 78 -18.20 11.60 -8.69
C GLN A 78 -18.29 10.15 -8.20
N ALA A 79 -17.51 9.78 -7.16
CA ALA A 79 -17.59 8.45 -6.56
C ALA A 79 -18.97 8.21 -5.90
N ARG A 80 -19.55 9.21 -5.22
CA ARG A 80 -20.90 9.11 -4.65
C ARG A 80 -21.98 8.98 -5.74
N GLU A 81 -21.84 9.65 -6.87
CA GLU A 81 -22.71 9.44 -8.04
C GLU A 81 -22.66 8.02 -8.58
N ASN A 82 -21.51 7.36 -8.44
CA ASN A 82 -21.32 5.95 -8.77
C ASN A 82 -21.74 4.98 -7.64
N GLY A 83 -22.32 5.48 -6.55
CA GLY A 83 -22.80 4.69 -5.41
C GLY A 83 -21.76 4.41 -4.33
N PHE A 84 -20.53 4.95 -4.42
CA PHE A 84 -19.50 4.78 -3.40
C PHE A 84 -19.59 5.86 -2.33
N ASN A 85 -19.73 5.47 -1.06
CA ASN A 85 -19.59 6.36 0.10
C ASN A 85 -18.59 5.80 1.13
N SER A 86 -17.67 4.97 0.67
CA SER A 86 -16.53 4.47 1.45
C SER A 86 -15.25 4.78 0.68
N PHE A 87 -14.20 5.25 1.38
CA PHE A 87 -12.99 5.76 0.73
C PHE A 87 -11.71 5.19 1.33
N HIS A 88 -10.72 5.01 0.50
CA HIS A 88 -9.36 4.75 0.91
C HIS A 88 -8.41 5.71 0.19
N PHE A 89 -7.71 6.55 0.93
CA PHE A 89 -6.68 7.43 0.39
C PHE A 89 -5.30 6.88 0.74
N SER A 90 -4.48 6.67 -0.28
CA SER A 90 -3.07 6.26 -0.14
C SER A 90 -2.19 7.40 -0.65
N LEU A 91 -1.56 8.11 0.28
CA LEU A 91 -0.72 9.27 0.01
C LEU A 91 0.75 8.85 -0.04
N SER A 92 1.40 9.12 -1.15
CA SER A 92 2.79 8.77 -1.42
C SER A 92 3.47 9.81 -2.32
N GLY A 93 4.59 9.48 -2.94
CA GLY A 93 5.34 10.36 -3.83
C GLY A 93 6.83 10.18 -3.66
N GLY A 94 7.61 11.25 -3.80
CA GLY A 94 9.00 11.28 -3.35
C GLY A 94 9.05 11.10 -1.83
N GLU A 95 8.84 12.18 -1.08
CA GLU A 95 8.51 12.13 0.35
C GLU A 95 7.28 13.00 0.62
N PRO A 96 6.09 12.40 0.76
CA PRO A 96 4.83 13.15 0.81
C PRO A 96 4.71 14.07 2.02
N THR A 97 5.38 13.77 3.13
CA THR A 97 5.32 14.60 4.35
C THR A 97 5.97 15.97 4.18
N PHE A 98 6.71 16.20 3.10
CA PHE A 98 7.26 17.51 2.75
C PHE A 98 6.31 18.36 1.92
N HIS A 99 5.17 17.83 1.47
CA HIS A 99 4.10 18.66 0.92
C HIS A 99 3.65 19.65 1.99
N PRO A 100 3.64 20.98 1.72
CA PRO A 100 3.34 22.00 2.74
C PRO A 100 1.99 21.78 3.42
N GLY A 101 0.96 21.42 2.66
CA GLY A 101 -0.39 21.17 3.14
C GLY A 101 -0.70 19.72 3.48
N TYR A 102 0.30 18.84 3.72
CA TYR A 102 0.00 17.43 4.02
C TYR A 102 -0.93 17.26 5.22
N LEU A 103 -0.65 17.96 6.31
CA LEU A 103 -1.46 17.87 7.53
C LEU A 103 -2.83 18.55 7.36
N ASP A 104 -2.94 19.58 6.52
CA ASP A 104 -4.21 20.21 6.17
C ASP A 104 -5.08 19.27 5.34
N ILE A 105 -4.50 18.57 4.35
CA ILE A 105 -5.17 17.52 3.57
C ILE A 105 -5.64 16.39 4.49
N LEU A 106 -4.79 15.95 5.42
CA LEU A 106 -5.13 14.90 6.37
C LEU A 106 -6.29 15.33 7.28
N LYS A 107 -6.22 16.55 7.82
CA LYS A 107 -7.28 17.13 8.65
C LYS A 107 -8.59 17.23 7.89
N TYR A 108 -8.54 17.76 6.66
CA TYR A 108 -9.72 17.87 5.79
C TYR A 108 -10.42 16.54 5.54
N LEU A 109 -9.64 15.50 5.29
CA LEU A 109 -10.17 14.14 5.14
C LEU A 109 -10.73 13.59 6.46
N ALA A 110 -10.09 13.91 7.59
CA ALA A 110 -10.51 13.49 8.92
C ALA A 110 -11.85 14.14 9.34
N ASP A 111 -12.03 15.41 9.04
CA ASP A 111 -13.25 16.19 9.37
C ASP A 111 -14.49 15.66 8.59
N ASP A 112 -14.32 14.98 7.45
CA ASP A 112 -15.41 14.40 6.65
C ASP A 112 -15.69 12.90 6.94
N VAL A 113 -14.98 12.28 7.88
CA VAL A 113 -15.13 10.83 8.14
C VAL A 113 -16.55 10.46 8.57
N GLU A 114 -17.20 11.29 9.38
CA GLU A 114 -18.56 11.07 9.88
C GLU A 114 -19.62 11.09 8.76
N ASN A 115 -19.32 11.74 7.62
CA ASN A 115 -20.20 11.80 6.45
C ASN A 115 -20.03 10.60 5.51
N THR A 116 -19.22 9.61 5.89
CA THR A 116 -18.89 8.43 5.07
C THR A 116 -19.25 7.14 5.82
N ASN A 117 -19.50 6.08 5.05
CA ASN A 117 -19.69 4.76 5.63
C ASN A 117 -18.37 4.17 6.17
N TYR A 118 -17.26 4.47 5.48
CA TYR A 118 -15.92 4.04 5.86
C TYR A 118 -14.88 4.94 5.20
N THR A 119 -13.94 5.44 5.97
CA THR A 119 -12.76 6.12 5.39
C THR A 119 -11.49 5.63 6.05
N SER A 120 -10.50 5.32 5.22
CA SER A 120 -9.17 4.91 5.66
C SER A 120 -8.10 5.72 4.97
N ILE A 121 -6.99 5.92 5.69
CA ILE A 121 -5.82 6.64 5.22
C ILE A 121 -4.58 5.75 5.26
N HIS A 122 -3.76 5.82 4.24
CA HIS A 122 -2.46 5.19 4.19
C HIS A 122 -1.40 6.22 3.80
N MET A 123 -0.26 6.19 4.48
CA MET A 123 0.91 7.00 4.15
C MET A 123 2.09 6.10 3.84
N THR A 124 2.78 6.36 2.72
CA THR A 124 4.11 5.81 2.47
C THR A 124 5.13 6.93 2.64
N SER A 125 6.05 6.80 3.60
CA SER A 125 6.99 7.85 4.00
C SER A 125 8.33 7.28 4.44
N ASN A 126 9.41 8.02 4.23
CA ASN A 126 10.72 7.73 4.81
C ASN A 126 10.81 8.11 6.31
N CYS A 127 9.74 8.63 6.89
CA CYS A 127 9.60 9.00 8.30
C CYS A 127 10.72 9.92 8.83
N SER A 128 11.25 10.79 7.98
CA SER A 128 12.33 11.72 8.35
C SER A 128 11.88 12.94 9.14
N ARG A 129 10.56 13.22 9.20
CA ARG A 129 10.02 14.29 10.04
C ARG A 129 10.32 14.05 11.51
N LYS A 130 10.41 15.14 12.29
CA LYS A 130 10.58 15.10 13.74
C LYS A 130 9.33 14.54 14.43
N ILE A 131 9.47 14.10 15.66
CA ILE A 131 8.38 13.48 16.44
C ILE A 131 7.14 14.39 16.56
N ASN A 132 7.31 15.69 16.75
CA ASN A 132 6.19 16.62 16.88
C ASN A 132 5.28 16.66 15.63
N TRP A 133 5.83 16.40 14.44
CA TRP A 133 5.02 16.24 13.23
C TRP A 133 4.15 14.99 13.31
N PHE A 134 4.69 13.87 13.84
CA PHE A 134 3.94 12.63 14.04
C PHE A 134 2.88 12.76 15.14
N GLU A 135 3.11 13.59 16.15
CA GLU A 135 2.08 13.91 17.17
C GLU A 135 0.86 14.54 16.50
N THR A 136 1.06 15.56 15.65
CA THR A 136 -0.04 16.18 14.89
C THR A 136 -0.67 15.21 13.88
N TYR A 137 0.15 14.41 13.20
CA TYR A 137 -0.35 13.37 12.28
C TYR A 137 -1.29 12.39 12.99
N VAL A 138 -0.88 11.87 14.13
CA VAL A 138 -1.67 10.92 14.93
C VAL A 138 -2.97 11.57 15.42
N GLU A 139 -2.94 12.83 15.82
CA GLU A 139 -4.14 13.56 16.27
C GLU A 139 -5.24 13.54 15.19
N TYR A 140 -4.90 13.79 13.93
CA TYR A 140 -5.87 13.73 12.84
C TYR A 140 -6.15 12.29 12.39
N ALA A 141 -5.11 11.45 12.32
CA ALA A 141 -5.22 10.08 11.81
C ALA A 141 -6.12 9.18 12.67
N LYS A 142 -6.26 9.44 13.97
CA LYS A 142 -7.17 8.70 14.88
C LYS A 142 -8.65 8.83 14.54
N ALA A 143 -9.06 9.85 13.78
CA ALA A 143 -10.44 10.03 13.33
C ALA A 143 -10.86 8.99 12.29
N PHE A 144 -9.92 8.46 11.52
CA PHE A 144 -10.22 7.49 10.46
C PHE A 144 -10.61 6.12 11.02
N HIS A 145 -11.46 5.40 10.31
CA HIS A 145 -11.79 4.00 10.62
C HIS A 145 -10.55 3.09 10.58
N LYS A 146 -9.56 3.47 9.76
CA LYS A 146 -8.25 2.83 9.71
C LYS A 146 -7.21 3.84 9.25
N ALA A 147 -6.09 3.90 9.97
CA ALA A 147 -4.90 4.62 9.56
C ALA A 147 -3.70 3.67 9.51
N SER A 148 -2.84 3.85 8.52
CA SER A 148 -1.67 3.00 8.37
C SER A 148 -0.49 3.74 7.74
N ILE A 149 0.72 3.30 8.11
CA ILE A 149 1.99 3.83 7.60
C ILE A 149 2.80 2.67 7.03
N THR A 150 3.24 2.81 5.79
CA THR A 150 4.39 2.09 5.27
C THR A 150 5.61 2.98 5.44
N ALA A 151 6.45 2.66 6.42
CA ALA A 151 7.67 3.36 6.70
C ALA A 151 8.80 2.82 5.81
N SER A 152 9.28 3.61 4.87
CA SER A 152 10.39 3.23 4.00
C SER A 152 11.71 3.42 4.73
N LEU A 153 12.32 2.32 5.18
CA LEU A 153 13.62 2.37 5.82
C LEU A 153 14.74 2.42 4.77
N HIS A 154 15.46 3.53 4.76
CA HIS A 154 16.59 3.77 3.86
C HIS A 154 17.89 3.81 4.67
N THR A 155 18.63 2.70 4.68
CA THR A 155 19.85 2.53 5.49
C THR A 155 21.03 3.41 5.06
N GLU A 156 20.97 4.00 3.88
CA GLU A 156 21.91 5.06 3.46
C GLU A 156 21.73 6.35 4.29
N SER A 157 20.51 6.62 4.76
CA SER A 157 20.17 7.83 5.55
C SER A 157 20.02 7.53 7.04
N VAL A 158 19.38 6.40 7.38
CA VAL A 158 19.18 5.89 8.75
C VAL A 158 20.31 4.90 9.04
N ASN A 159 21.53 5.41 9.22
CA ASN A 159 22.77 4.63 9.17
C ASN A 159 23.58 4.65 10.49
N THR A 160 23.02 5.17 11.56
CA THR A 160 23.63 5.14 12.89
C THR A 160 22.67 4.57 13.92
N PRO A 161 23.15 3.96 15.03
CA PRO A 161 22.28 3.44 16.08
C PRO A 161 21.28 4.49 16.63
N VAL A 162 21.71 5.74 16.76
CA VAL A 162 20.85 6.86 17.22
C VAL A 162 19.72 7.09 16.23
N LYS A 163 20.02 7.24 14.94
CA LYS A 163 18.98 7.44 13.91
C LYS A 163 18.05 6.23 13.78
N MET A 164 18.55 5.02 13.97
CA MET A 164 17.73 3.82 13.96
C MET A 164 16.77 3.80 15.14
N GLN A 165 17.23 4.19 16.33
CA GLN A 165 16.37 4.28 17.51
C GLN A 165 15.33 5.40 17.35
N GLU A 166 15.72 6.60 16.90
CA GLU A 166 14.78 7.69 16.61
C GLU A 166 13.73 7.30 15.58
N PHE A 167 14.09 6.51 14.57
CA PHE A 167 13.15 5.98 13.58
C PHE A 167 12.20 4.99 14.23
N ALA A 168 12.70 4.05 15.05
CA ALA A 168 11.88 3.08 15.78
C ALA A 168 10.91 3.76 16.74
N ASP A 169 11.36 4.74 17.51
CA ASP A 169 10.57 5.45 18.53
C ASP A 169 9.35 6.13 17.89
N LYS A 170 9.53 6.80 16.73
CA LYS A 170 8.42 7.40 15.97
C LYS A 170 7.39 6.37 15.52
N LEU A 171 7.84 5.21 15.06
CA LEU A 171 6.96 4.14 14.60
C LEU A 171 6.22 3.47 15.76
N ILE A 172 6.91 3.24 16.88
CA ILE A 172 6.33 2.72 18.13
C ILE A 172 5.27 3.70 18.65
N PHE A 173 5.58 5.00 18.68
CA PHE A 173 4.63 6.04 19.05
C PHE A 173 3.36 5.97 18.19
N CYS A 174 3.49 5.85 16.86
CA CYS A 174 2.33 5.70 15.99
C CYS A 174 1.52 4.42 16.30
N GLN A 175 2.20 3.30 16.57
CA GLN A 175 1.55 2.04 16.91
C GLN A 175 0.80 2.11 18.26
N GLU A 176 1.33 2.81 19.24
CA GLU A 176 0.69 3.03 20.56
C GLU A 176 -0.60 3.84 20.43
N HIS A 177 -0.76 4.59 19.33
CA HIS A 177 -1.95 5.36 19.00
C HIS A 177 -2.83 4.69 17.92
N ASP A 178 -2.80 3.36 17.83
CA ASP A 178 -3.64 2.56 16.93
C ASP A 178 -3.37 2.78 15.42
N ILE A 179 -2.25 3.38 15.04
CA ILE A 179 -1.82 3.45 13.64
C ILE A 179 -1.11 2.16 13.26
N GLN A 180 -1.55 1.50 12.20
CA GLN A 180 -0.86 0.31 11.70
C GLN A 180 0.44 0.70 11.01
N VAL A 181 1.56 0.14 11.46
CA VAL A 181 2.88 0.45 10.89
C VAL A 181 3.53 -0.81 10.34
N THR A 182 4.11 -0.68 9.15
CA THR A 182 4.97 -1.69 8.55
C THR A 182 6.19 -1.00 7.96
N ILE A 183 7.38 -1.48 8.25
CA ILE A 183 8.60 -1.06 7.56
C ILE A 183 8.70 -1.80 6.23
N ASN A 184 8.91 -1.07 5.13
CA ASN A 184 9.41 -1.62 3.88
C ASN A 184 10.90 -1.31 3.76
N MET A 185 11.70 -2.31 3.48
CA MET A 185 13.15 -2.20 3.38
C MET A 185 13.63 -2.83 2.08
N VAL A 186 14.29 -2.04 1.22
CA VAL A 186 14.94 -2.55 0.01
C VAL A 186 16.25 -3.20 0.42
N MET A 187 16.39 -4.48 0.11
CA MET A 187 17.53 -5.31 0.45
C MET A 187 18.53 -5.28 -0.70
N VAL A 188 19.45 -4.32 -0.70
CA VAL A 188 20.48 -4.23 -1.75
C VAL A 188 21.46 -5.41 -1.65
N PRO A 189 21.77 -6.13 -2.75
CA PRO A 189 22.57 -7.35 -2.69
C PRO A 189 23.88 -7.21 -1.91
N ASN A 190 24.67 -6.17 -2.21
CA ASN A 190 25.98 -5.93 -1.58
C ASN A 190 25.89 -5.50 -0.11
N TRP A 191 24.71 -5.09 0.38
CA TRP A 191 24.49 -4.65 1.76
C TRP A 191 23.58 -5.62 2.52
N PHE A 192 23.25 -6.73 1.95
CA PHE A 192 22.19 -7.62 2.41
C PHE A 192 22.35 -8.03 3.88
N GLU A 193 23.53 -8.47 4.31
CA GLU A 193 23.72 -8.97 5.68
C GLU A 193 23.66 -7.82 6.71
N ARG A 194 24.17 -6.65 6.37
CA ARG A 194 24.01 -5.45 7.18
C ARG A 194 22.54 -5.09 7.33
N ASP A 195 21.83 -5.07 6.21
CA ASP A 195 20.44 -4.68 6.14
C ASP A 195 19.53 -5.73 6.79
N TRP A 196 19.88 -7.00 6.71
CA TRP A 196 19.22 -8.07 7.46
C TRP A 196 19.33 -7.85 8.99
N THR A 197 20.51 -7.49 9.49
CA THR A 197 20.74 -7.16 10.90
C THR A 197 19.89 -5.95 11.32
N ASN A 198 19.84 -4.91 10.49
CA ASN A 198 18.99 -3.74 10.73
C ASN A 198 17.51 -4.12 10.75
N ALA A 199 17.08 -4.97 9.84
CA ALA A 199 15.68 -5.46 9.80
C ALA A 199 15.32 -6.23 11.08
N LEU A 200 16.23 -7.08 11.57
CA LEU A 200 16.06 -7.80 12.84
C LEU A 200 15.92 -6.84 14.02
N PHE A 201 16.72 -5.77 14.10
CA PHE A 201 16.62 -4.75 15.14
C PHE A 201 15.20 -4.17 15.27
N PHE A 202 14.58 -3.78 14.16
CA PHE A 202 13.22 -3.25 14.18
C PHE A 202 12.18 -4.36 14.45
N HIS A 203 12.41 -5.53 13.88
CA HIS A 203 11.53 -6.67 14.07
C HIS A 203 11.45 -7.08 15.56
N GLU A 204 12.56 -7.14 16.26
CA GLU A 204 12.63 -7.47 17.68
C GLU A 204 11.96 -6.42 18.57
N GLN A 205 11.91 -5.16 18.12
CA GLN A 205 11.13 -4.12 18.77
C GLN A 205 9.62 -4.21 18.48
N GLY A 206 9.16 -5.21 17.68
CA GLY A 206 7.77 -5.51 17.38
C GLY A 206 7.19 -4.72 16.20
N ILE A 207 8.04 -4.05 15.43
CA ILE A 207 7.61 -3.42 14.21
C ILE A 207 7.66 -4.46 13.08
N ASN A 208 6.59 -4.58 12.30
CA ASN A 208 6.57 -5.47 11.16
C ASN A 208 7.52 -4.96 10.08
N VAL A 209 8.37 -5.85 9.57
CA VAL A 209 9.31 -5.53 8.50
C VAL A 209 8.99 -6.39 7.29
N THR A 210 8.84 -5.76 6.13
CA THR A 210 8.72 -6.41 4.83
C THR A 210 10.01 -6.17 4.06
N LEU A 211 10.67 -7.26 3.70
CA LEU A 211 11.86 -7.22 2.87
C LEU A 211 11.46 -7.14 1.40
N LYS A 212 12.03 -6.20 0.68
CA LYS A 212 11.79 -6.01 -0.76
C LYS A 212 13.09 -6.26 -1.52
N PRO A 213 13.11 -7.12 -2.55
CA PRO A 213 14.26 -7.17 -3.42
C PRO A 213 14.45 -5.82 -4.12
N MET A 214 15.69 -5.48 -4.43
CA MET A 214 15.99 -4.32 -5.27
C MET A 214 15.54 -4.61 -6.70
N SER A 215 14.83 -3.66 -7.29
CA SER A 215 14.44 -3.73 -8.70
C SER A 215 15.42 -2.94 -9.57
N ASP A 216 15.46 -3.29 -10.83
CA ASP A 216 16.11 -2.51 -11.89
C ASP A 216 15.49 -1.10 -12.03
N PRO A 217 16.13 -0.15 -12.74
CA PRO A 217 15.61 1.21 -12.90
C PRO A 217 14.25 1.30 -13.58
N THR A 218 13.82 0.25 -14.29
CA THR A 218 12.49 0.20 -14.94
C THR A 218 11.40 -0.37 -14.02
N ALA A 219 11.76 -0.83 -12.83
CA ALA A 219 10.90 -1.55 -11.88
C ALA A 219 10.29 -2.86 -12.42
N SER A 220 10.85 -3.40 -13.48
CA SER A 220 10.31 -4.58 -14.17
C SER A 220 10.91 -5.89 -13.67
N PHE A 221 12.18 -5.87 -13.25
CA PHE A 221 12.92 -7.05 -12.86
C PHE A 221 13.65 -6.85 -11.54
N VAL A 222 13.84 -7.94 -10.81
CA VAL A 222 14.75 -7.96 -9.66
C VAL A 222 16.18 -7.96 -10.19
N VAL A 223 17.05 -7.12 -9.60
CA VAL A 223 18.46 -7.08 -9.99
C VAL A 223 19.18 -8.38 -9.67
N ASP A 224 20.21 -8.68 -10.44
CA ASP A 224 21.13 -9.78 -10.15
C ASP A 224 21.98 -9.51 -8.90
N GLY A 225 22.71 -10.55 -8.46
CA GLY A 225 23.69 -10.43 -7.38
C GLY A 225 23.25 -10.95 -6.01
N TYR A 226 22.02 -11.46 -5.88
CA TYR A 226 21.58 -12.18 -4.69
C TYR A 226 22.15 -13.61 -4.66
N THR A 227 22.64 -14.05 -3.51
CA THR A 227 22.92 -15.47 -3.29
C THR A 227 21.61 -16.25 -3.12
N LYS A 228 21.68 -17.59 -3.24
CA LYS A 228 20.53 -18.46 -3.02
C LYS A 228 19.95 -18.29 -1.60
N GLU A 229 20.80 -18.17 -0.59
CA GLU A 229 20.40 -17.97 0.79
C GLU A 229 19.69 -16.62 1.00
N GLN A 230 20.14 -15.56 0.32
CA GLN A 230 19.52 -14.25 0.36
C GLN A 230 18.13 -14.28 -0.30
N LEU A 231 17.97 -14.98 -1.42
CA LEU A 231 16.67 -15.16 -2.07
C LEU A 231 15.69 -15.94 -1.16
N VAL A 232 16.16 -16.96 -0.45
CA VAL A 232 15.34 -17.69 0.53
C VAL A 232 14.93 -16.78 1.67
N LYS A 233 15.83 -15.94 2.23
CA LYS A 233 15.49 -14.95 3.25
C LYS A 233 14.46 -13.93 2.76
N LEU A 234 14.60 -13.41 1.52
CA LEU A 234 13.63 -12.51 0.89
C LEU A 234 12.25 -13.17 0.76
N HIS A 235 12.23 -14.40 0.29
CA HIS A 235 11.00 -15.15 0.10
C HIS A 235 10.29 -15.43 1.43
N ASN A 236 11.02 -15.92 2.42
CA ASN A 236 10.46 -16.25 3.73
C ASN A 236 10.14 -15.01 4.59
N GLY A 237 10.82 -13.89 4.34
CA GLY A 237 10.71 -12.67 5.14
C GLY A 237 11.29 -12.84 6.54
N MET A 238 10.82 -12.01 7.48
CA MET A 238 11.32 -12.03 8.85
C MET A 238 10.93 -13.33 9.58
N PRO A 239 11.81 -13.84 10.48
CA PRO A 239 11.51 -15.03 11.27
C PRO A 239 10.32 -14.80 12.19
N GLN A 240 9.72 -15.90 12.66
CA GLN A 240 8.67 -15.80 13.67
C GLN A 240 9.27 -15.24 14.96
N ARG A 241 8.62 -14.21 15.55
CA ARG A 241 9.04 -13.66 16.83
C ARG A 241 8.85 -14.67 17.94
N ALA A 242 9.86 -14.81 18.79
CA ALA A 242 9.66 -15.46 20.07
C ALA A 242 8.70 -14.59 20.89
N TYR A 243 7.53 -15.11 21.23
CA TYR A 243 6.59 -14.43 22.11
C TYR A 243 7.20 -14.29 23.51
N THR A 244 7.80 -13.16 23.79
CA THR A 244 8.09 -12.75 25.17
C THR A 244 6.92 -11.91 25.66
N LYS A 245 6.09 -12.51 26.51
CA LYS A 245 4.87 -11.89 27.10
C LYS A 245 5.08 -10.53 27.80
N SER A 246 6.29 -10.04 27.95
CA SER A 246 6.61 -9.02 28.96
C SER A 246 6.78 -7.60 28.45
N LYS A 247 6.84 -7.31 27.16
CA LYS A 247 7.20 -5.95 26.73
C LYS A 247 6.27 -5.21 25.79
N ARG A 248 5.16 -5.81 25.28
CA ARG A 248 4.33 -5.12 24.27
C ARG A 248 2.85 -5.40 24.36
N LYS A 249 2.16 -4.64 25.18
CA LYS A 249 0.68 -4.66 25.30
C LYS A 249 -0.07 -4.43 23.98
N TRP A 250 0.53 -3.79 22.98
CA TRP A 250 -0.14 -3.46 21.73
C TRP A 250 0.03 -4.53 20.63
N ALA A 251 1.13 -5.30 20.64
CA ALA A 251 1.32 -6.42 19.70
C ALA A 251 0.33 -7.55 19.97
N ASP A 252 -0.10 -7.69 21.24
CA ASP A 252 -1.07 -8.68 21.71
C ASP A 252 -2.50 -8.13 21.76
N ARG A 253 -2.70 -6.82 21.52
CA ARG A 253 -4.05 -6.28 21.40
C ARG A 253 -4.71 -6.94 20.18
N PRO A 254 -5.75 -7.75 20.39
CA PRO A 254 -6.57 -8.18 19.28
C PRO A 254 -6.96 -6.92 18.53
N ARG A 255 -7.08 -6.98 17.19
CA ARG A 255 -7.57 -5.89 16.33
C ARG A 255 -9.00 -5.44 16.71
N ALA A 256 -9.31 -5.43 18.00
CA ALA A 256 -10.61 -5.17 18.60
C ALA A 256 -11.10 -3.74 18.32
N ASN A 257 -10.18 -2.78 18.18
CA ASN A 257 -10.56 -1.42 17.81
C ASN A 257 -11.02 -1.31 16.37
N PHE A 258 -10.53 -2.18 15.49
CA PHE A 258 -11.04 -2.30 14.12
C PHE A 258 -12.51 -2.78 14.11
N LYS A 259 -12.88 -3.73 14.98
CA LYS A 259 -14.28 -4.18 15.15
C LYS A 259 -15.18 -3.09 15.72
N LYS A 260 -14.70 -2.26 16.65
CA LYS A 260 -15.49 -1.18 17.26
C LYS A 260 -15.74 0.00 16.34
N ARG A 261 -14.79 0.34 15.45
CA ARG A 261 -14.88 1.47 14.50
C ARG A 261 -15.55 1.09 13.18
N SER A 262 -15.60 -0.17 12.81
CA SER A 262 -16.17 -0.63 11.56
C SER A 262 -17.58 -1.16 11.80
N LYS A 263 -18.58 -0.49 11.23
CA LYS A 263 -19.98 -0.95 11.16
C LYS A 263 -20.14 -2.23 10.30
N PHE A 264 -19.05 -2.75 9.73
CA PHE A 264 -19.04 -3.87 8.81
C PHE A 264 -18.50 -5.12 9.51
N ASN A 265 -19.35 -6.12 9.74
CA ASN A 265 -18.94 -7.49 10.02
C ASN A 265 -18.37 -8.13 8.75
N ILE A 266 -17.04 -8.15 8.65
CA ILE A 266 -16.39 -9.05 7.70
C ILE A 266 -16.52 -10.43 8.32
N GLY A 267 -17.16 -11.37 7.63
CA GLY A 267 -17.40 -12.74 8.10
C GLY A 267 -16.14 -13.35 8.73
N GLU A 268 -16.27 -13.86 9.95
CA GLU A 268 -15.15 -14.22 10.82
C GLU A 268 -14.45 -15.53 10.46
N THR A 269 -14.94 -16.24 9.44
CA THR A 269 -14.47 -17.60 9.10
C THR A 269 -13.14 -17.61 8.32
N ILE A 270 -12.71 -16.49 7.73
CA ILE A 270 -11.49 -16.42 6.93
C ILE A 270 -10.45 -15.60 7.67
N PRO A 271 -9.23 -16.15 7.88
CA PRO A 271 -8.17 -15.43 8.57
C PRO A 271 -7.91 -14.04 7.98
N PRO A 272 -7.74 -13.00 8.82
CA PRO A 272 -7.65 -11.61 8.38
C PRO A 272 -6.38 -11.29 7.55
N TYR A 273 -5.40 -12.18 7.52
CA TYR A 273 -4.19 -12.02 6.72
C TYR A 273 -4.40 -12.39 5.25
N PHE A 274 -5.41 -13.18 4.90
CA PHE A 274 -5.79 -13.41 3.50
C PHE A 274 -6.47 -12.17 2.94
N LYS A 275 -5.82 -11.51 2.01
CA LYS A 275 -6.24 -10.20 1.49
C LYS A 275 -6.94 -10.28 0.14
N ILE A 276 -6.58 -11.27 -0.66
CA ILE A 276 -7.09 -11.45 -2.02
C ILE A 276 -8.06 -12.62 -2.02
N GLU A 277 -9.21 -12.44 -2.66
CA GLU A 277 -10.16 -13.49 -2.98
C GLU A 277 -10.16 -13.73 -4.48
N MET A 278 -10.15 -14.99 -4.87
CA MET A 278 -10.30 -15.47 -6.23
C MET A 278 -11.50 -16.41 -6.26
N GLU A 279 -12.27 -16.42 -7.35
CA GLU A 279 -13.43 -17.28 -7.54
C GLU A 279 -13.30 -17.97 -8.89
N ASP A 280 -13.53 -19.28 -8.93
CA ASP A 280 -13.53 -20.06 -10.17
C ASP A 280 -14.89 -20.09 -10.86
N SER A 281 -14.98 -20.74 -12.01
CA SER A 281 -16.22 -20.88 -12.80
C SER A 281 -17.32 -21.67 -12.11
N LYS A 282 -16.99 -22.44 -11.04
CA LYS A 282 -17.94 -23.22 -10.24
C LYS A 282 -18.42 -22.47 -9.02
N GLY A 283 -17.83 -21.30 -8.72
CA GLY A 283 -18.10 -20.49 -7.54
C GLY A 283 -17.25 -20.88 -6.31
N ASP A 284 -16.28 -21.75 -6.46
CA ASP A 284 -15.35 -22.09 -5.39
C ASP A 284 -14.39 -20.93 -5.15
N LYS A 285 -14.09 -20.67 -3.87
CA LYS A 285 -13.30 -19.51 -3.46
C LYS A 285 -11.94 -19.89 -2.93
N TYR A 286 -10.93 -19.15 -3.39
CA TYR A 286 -9.54 -19.29 -3.02
C TYR A 286 -9.01 -17.99 -2.44
N TYR A 287 -8.07 -18.08 -1.48
CA TYR A 287 -7.59 -16.92 -0.75
C TYR A 287 -6.08 -16.85 -0.76
N VAL A 288 -5.56 -15.65 -1.04
CA VAL A 288 -4.13 -15.36 -1.12
C VAL A 288 -3.78 -14.26 -0.12
N ASP A 289 -2.69 -14.43 0.59
CA ASP A 289 -2.25 -13.49 1.64
C ASP A 289 -1.71 -12.16 1.08
N GLN A 290 -1.07 -12.18 -0.08
CA GLN A 290 -0.41 -11.02 -0.68
C GLN A 290 -0.64 -10.94 -2.19
N ALA A 291 -0.84 -9.73 -2.70
CA ALA A 291 -1.03 -9.50 -4.13
C ALA A 291 0.23 -9.76 -4.97
N GLU A 292 1.41 -9.60 -4.35
CA GLU A 292 2.70 -9.90 -4.98
C GLU A 292 2.79 -11.35 -5.47
N ARG A 293 2.05 -12.26 -4.83
CA ARG A 293 2.00 -13.66 -5.27
C ARG A 293 1.29 -13.85 -6.60
N LEU A 294 0.29 -13.02 -6.91
CA LEU A 294 -0.36 -13.05 -8.24
C LEU A 294 0.69 -12.82 -9.33
N ASN A 295 1.59 -11.86 -9.13
CA ASN A 295 2.68 -11.59 -10.07
C ASN A 295 3.73 -12.71 -10.07
N ALA A 296 4.11 -13.22 -8.90
CA ALA A 296 5.11 -14.30 -8.78
C ALA A 296 4.67 -15.61 -9.44
N PHE A 297 3.37 -15.86 -9.53
CA PHE A 297 2.78 -17.02 -10.22
C PHE A 297 2.19 -16.65 -11.59
N GLU A 298 2.58 -15.52 -12.15
CA GLU A 298 2.17 -15.02 -13.47
C GLU A 298 0.65 -14.85 -13.66
N PHE A 299 -0.11 -14.82 -12.57
CA PHE A 299 -1.55 -14.55 -12.60
C PHE A 299 -1.83 -13.04 -12.56
N ASN A 300 -1.38 -12.35 -13.60
CA ASN A 300 -1.47 -10.89 -13.71
C ASN A 300 -1.85 -10.40 -15.12
N LYS A 301 -2.33 -11.31 -15.96
CA LYS A 301 -2.71 -11.05 -17.36
C LYS A 301 -4.24 -11.01 -17.48
N PHE A 302 -4.81 -9.81 -17.35
CA PHE A 302 -6.27 -9.61 -17.29
C PHE A 302 -6.84 -8.92 -18.54
N LYS A 303 -6.10 -8.85 -19.65
CA LYS A 303 -6.58 -8.25 -20.89
C LYS A 303 -7.90 -8.87 -21.33
N GLY A 304 -8.91 -8.03 -21.58
CA GLY A 304 -10.25 -8.47 -21.94
C GLY A 304 -11.19 -8.74 -20.75
N TRP A 305 -10.67 -8.83 -19.51
CA TRP A 305 -11.54 -8.94 -18.33
C TRP A 305 -12.21 -7.60 -18.02
N SER A 306 -13.41 -7.63 -17.46
CA SER A 306 -14.02 -6.46 -16.84
C SER A 306 -13.18 -6.06 -15.62
N CYS A 307 -12.80 -4.78 -15.51
CA CYS A 307 -11.90 -4.28 -14.46
C CYS A 307 -12.46 -3.00 -13.85
N ASN A 308 -12.45 -2.91 -12.52
CA ASN A 308 -12.97 -1.76 -11.79
C ASN A 308 -11.98 -0.58 -11.72
N ALA A 309 -10.79 -0.67 -12.34
CA ALA A 309 -9.87 0.47 -12.43
C ALA A 309 -10.49 1.63 -13.20
N GLY A 310 -10.46 2.83 -12.63
CA GLY A 310 -11.14 4.03 -13.13
C GLY A 310 -12.61 4.17 -12.68
N TYR A 311 -13.23 3.09 -12.20
CA TYR A 311 -14.59 3.07 -11.65
C TYR A 311 -14.60 3.02 -10.12
N GLN A 312 -13.81 2.12 -9.52
CA GLN A 312 -13.72 1.91 -8.05
C GLN A 312 -12.36 2.37 -7.50
N GLY A 313 -11.51 2.92 -8.32
CA GLY A 313 -10.23 3.43 -7.88
C GLY A 313 -9.46 4.11 -9.00
N ILE A 314 -8.61 5.03 -8.60
CA ILE A 314 -7.78 5.85 -9.48
C ILE A 314 -6.39 6.06 -8.90
N ILE A 315 -5.48 6.50 -9.75
CA ILE A 315 -4.23 7.10 -9.33
C ILE A 315 -4.12 8.53 -9.85
N ILE A 316 -3.67 9.45 -8.97
CA ILE A 316 -3.27 10.80 -9.34
C ILE A 316 -1.75 10.79 -9.46
N HIS A 317 -1.29 11.02 -10.67
CA HIS A 317 0.11 10.87 -11.04
C HIS A 317 0.86 12.20 -11.01
N GLU A 318 2.08 12.16 -10.56
CA GLU A 318 3.04 13.25 -10.67
C GLU A 318 4.11 12.93 -11.75
N PRO A 319 4.62 13.95 -12.43
CA PRO A 319 4.54 15.38 -12.12
C PRO A 319 3.38 16.14 -12.81
N ASP A 320 2.57 15.48 -13.63
CA ASP A 320 1.66 16.12 -14.55
C ASP A 320 0.21 16.32 -14.03
N GLY A 321 -0.13 15.78 -12.85
CA GLY A 321 -1.46 15.86 -12.29
C GLY A 321 -2.50 15.02 -13.01
N SER A 322 -2.09 14.15 -13.91
CA SER A 322 -3.01 13.27 -14.63
C SER A 322 -3.68 12.26 -13.71
N ILE A 323 -4.96 12.03 -13.94
CA ILE A 323 -5.72 10.97 -13.26
C ILE A 323 -5.79 9.78 -14.20
N LYS A 324 -5.23 8.65 -13.75
CA LYS A 324 -5.23 7.39 -14.51
C LYS A 324 -6.05 6.32 -13.78
N ARG A 325 -6.43 5.31 -14.52
CA ARG A 325 -7.13 4.13 -13.97
C ARG A 325 -6.27 3.42 -12.92
N SER A 326 -5.00 3.20 -13.23
CA SER A 326 -4.00 2.57 -12.36
C SER A 326 -2.58 2.80 -12.88
N TYR A 327 -1.56 2.35 -12.16
CA TYR A 327 -0.17 2.44 -12.60
C TYR A 327 0.13 1.64 -13.86
N SER A 328 -0.47 0.45 -13.98
CA SER A 328 -0.20 -0.49 -15.07
C SER A 328 -1.04 -0.24 -16.32
N CYS A 329 -2.00 0.71 -16.28
CA CYS A 329 -2.85 1.00 -17.43
C CYS A 329 -2.18 1.98 -18.38
N ASP A 330 -2.04 1.58 -19.66
CA ASP A 330 -1.39 2.35 -20.73
C ASP A 330 -2.41 3.15 -21.57
N ASP A 331 -3.66 3.26 -21.12
CA ASP A 331 -4.69 4.04 -21.77
C ASP A 331 -4.57 5.55 -21.46
N ALA A 332 -5.36 6.33 -22.18
CA ALA A 332 -5.45 7.77 -21.95
C ALA A 332 -5.88 8.06 -20.50
N PRO A 333 -5.37 9.14 -19.89
CA PRO A 333 -5.81 9.56 -18.56
C PRO A 333 -7.31 9.91 -18.58
N LEU A 334 -7.96 9.73 -17.41
CA LEU A 334 -9.35 10.13 -17.17
C LEU A 334 -9.52 11.66 -17.13
N GLY A 335 -8.44 12.39 -17.16
CA GLY A 335 -8.31 13.83 -17.09
C GLY A 335 -7.14 14.28 -16.23
N ASN A 336 -7.23 15.50 -15.72
CA ASN A 336 -6.16 16.14 -14.97
C ASN A 336 -6.76 16.99 -13.83
N ILE A 337 -6.11 16.99 -12.66
CA ILE A 337 -6.60 17.75 -11.49
C ILE A 337 -6.56 19.26 -11.69
N GLU A 338 -5.69 19.76 -12.57
CA GLU A 338 -5.56 21.20 -12.88
C GLU A 338 -6.64 21.72 -13.86
N THR A 339 -7.35 20.82 -14.52
CA THR A 339 -8.39 21.17 -15.49
C THR A 339 -9.72 20.50 -15.13
N SER A 340 -9.93 19.29 -15.61
CA SER A 340 -11.11 18.48 -15.29
C SER A 340 -10.81 17.00 -15.51
N PHE A 341 -11.59 16.14 -14.86
CA PHE A 341 -11.52 14.70 -15.06
C PHE A 341 -12.90 14.08 -14.90
N LYS A 342 -13.06 12.87 -15.43
CA LYS A 342 -14.30 12.11 -15.32
C LYS A 342 -14.01 10.65 -15.00
N LEU A 343 -14.53 10.19 -13.87
CA LEU A 343 -14.48 8.79 -13.48
C LEU A 343 -15.37 7.94 -14.41
N PHE A 344 -15.00 6.68 -14.59
CA PHE A 344 -15.93 5.75 -15.22
C PHE A 344 -17.14 5.51 -14.32
N ASN A 345 -18.30 5.30 -14.92
CA ASN A 345 -19.53 5.00 -14.20
C ASN A 345 -19.84 3.49 -14.10
N LYS A 346 -18.93 2.65 -14.59
CA LYS A 346 -18.97 1.19 -14.52
C LYS A 346 -17.58 0.59 -14.75
N ALA A 347 -17.45 -0.69 -14.44
CA ALA A 347 -16.26 -1.46 -14.81
C ALA A 347 -16.05 -1.45 -16.34
N MET A 348 -14.80 -1.35 -16.76
CA MET A 348 -14.40 -1.28 -18.17
C MET A 348 -13.48 -2.44 -18.53
N PRO A 349 -13.42 -2.87 -19.80
CA PRO A 349 -12.48 -3.88 -20.22
C PRO A 349 -11.03 -3.51 -19.87
N CYS A 350 -10.27 -4.47 -19.38
CA CYS A 350 -8.84 -4.32 -19.18
C CYS A 350 -8.13 -4.37 -20.53
N ILE A 351 -7.35 -3.35 -20.86
CA ILE A 351 -6.58 -3.27 -22.10
C ILE A 351 -5.10 -3.58 -21.91
N THR A 352 -4.63 -3.58 -20.67
CA THR A 352 -3.23 -3.79 -20.29
C THR A 352 -2.84 -5.26 -20.42
N ASN A 353 -1.69 -5.54 -21.01
CA ASN A 353 -1.20 -6.91 -21.18
C ASN A 353 -0.82 -7.55 -19.85
N SER A 354 -0.34 -6.75 -18.87
CA SER A 354 0.06 -7.26 -17.56
C SER A 354 -0.13 -6.21 -16.47
N CYS A 355 -0.72 -6.60 -15.33
CA CYS A 355 -0.78 -5.80 -14.11
C CYS A 355 0.46 -6.09 -13.26
N VAL A 356 1.52 -5.31 -13.45
CA VAL A 356 2.81 -5.52 -12.74
C VAL A 356 2.81 -4.94 -11.33
N CYS A 357 1.98 -3.93 -11.05
CA CYS A 357 1.87 -3.32 -9.74
C CYS A 357 0.95 -4.14 -8.82
N SER A 358 1.41 -4.49 -7.63
CA SER A 358 0.61 -5.24 -6.65
C SER A 358 -0.64 -4.45 -6.18
N ALA A 359 -0.62 -3.12 -6.25
CA ALA A 359 -1.80 -2.31 -5.97
C ALA A 359 -2.88 -2.50 -7.05
N ASP A 360 -2.46 -2.55 -8.31
CA ASP A 360 -3.36 -2.72 -9.46
C ASP A 360 -3.95 -4.13 -9.53
N SER A 361 -3.16 -5.15 -9.17
CA SER A 361 -3.63 -6.55 -9.13
C SER A 361 -4.78 -6.74 -8.13
N LYS A 362 -4.85 -5.91 -7.08
CA LYS A 362 -5.91 -5.95 -6.05
C LYS A 362 -7.25 -5.40 -6.51
N ILE A 363 -7.26 -4.55 -7.55
CA ILE A 363 -8.50 -3.95 -8.05
C ILE A 363 -9.41 -5.07 -8.55
N PRO A 364 -10.71 -5.10 -8.20
CA PRO A 364 -11.62 -6.16 -8.62
C PRO A 364 -11.69 -6.31 -10.14
N LYS A 365 -11.60 -7.56 -10.59
CA LYS A 365 -11.67 -7.96 -12.00
C LYS A 365 -12.51 -9.21 -12.15
N ARG A 366 -13.22 -9.31 -13.27
CA ARG A 366 -14.03 -10.48 -13.62
C ARG A 366 -13.90 -10.81 -15.10
N LYS A 367 -13.77 -12.10 -15.41
CA LYS A 367 -13.79 -12.63 -16.78
C LYS A 367 -15.16 -12.33 -17.41
N LEU A 368 -15.17 -11.80 -18.64
CA LEU A 368 -16.40 -11.50 -19.40
C LEU A 368 -16.98 -12.76 -20.05
#